data_7cec36088607bca50ef04fa6e4c9b141
#
_entry.id   7cec36088607bca50ef04fa6e4c9b141
#
_cell.length_a   1.000
_cell.length_b   1.000
_cell.length_c   1.000
_cell.angle_alpha   90.00
_cell.angle_beta   90.00
_cell.angle_gamma   90.00
#
_symmetry.space_group_name_H-M   'P 1'
#
loop_
_entity.id
_entity.type
_entity.pdbx_description
1 polymer ?
#
loop_
_entity_poly.entity_id
_entity_poly.type
_entity_poly.pdbx_seq_one_letter_code
_entity_poly.pdbx_strand_id
1 'polypeptide(L)'
;DLAGTIVQWQSTTDLARELKRVEDFGARLVFQTDNEYPELLREIYDPPIVLYVKGRLLSEDKNSIAMVGARRTTHYGQDAARKLAYQLTGHGITVVSGGARGIDSASHQGALSAKGRTIAVLGTGINIVYPAENAELYERISDNGAVITQFPFNRKGDKQSFPIRNRIVAGMTLGTVVVEANQKSGALITANMAADNNRQVFAVPGRIDSPQSRGCHNLIR
;
A
#
# COMPACT_ATOMS: atom_id res chain seq x y z
N ASP A 1 -8.51 -4.22 -31.65
CA ASP A 1 -7.46 -5.26 -31.71
C ASP A 1 -6.27 -4.83 -30.84
N LEU A 2 -5.94 -5.62 -29.80
CA LEU A 2 -4.88 -5.33 -28.84
C LEU A 2 -3.51 -5.20 -29.52
N ALA A 3 -3.22 -6.04 -30.53
CA ALA A 3 -1.97 -6.01 -31.28
C ALA A 3 -1.82 -4.70 -32.05
N GLY A 4 -2.87 -4.21 -32.70
CA GLY A 4 -2.88 -2.93 -33.39
C GLY A 4 -2.63 -1.77 -32.44
N THR A 5 -3.23 -1.80 -31.24
CA THR A 5 -3.02 -0.78 -30.20
C THR A 5 -1.56 -0.78 -29.70
N ILE A 6 -0.96 -1.95 -29.51
CA ILE A 6 0.45 -2.08 -29.11
C ILE A 6 1.39 -1.54 -30.19
N VAL A 7 1.15 -1.83 -31.44
CA VAL A 7 1.99 -1.33 -32.55
C VAL A 7 1.88 0.18 -32.74
N GLN A 8 0.72 0.76 -32.45
CA GLN A 8 0.46 2.20 -32.61
C GLN A 8 0.71 3.03 -31.34
N TRP A 9 1.16 2.42 -30.23
CA TRP A 9 1.29 3.13 -28.96
C TRP A 9 2.18 4.38 -29.04
N GLN A 10 3.27 4.33 -29.81
CA GLN A 10 4.19 5.44 -29.97
C GLN A 10 3.57 6.67 -30.65
N SER A 11 2.61 6.44 -31.57
CA SER A 11 1.91 7.53 -32.25
C SER A 11 0.72 8.09 -31.45
N THR A 12 0.23 7.35 -30.46
CA THR A 12 -0.95 7.73 -29.66
C THR A 12 -0.61 8.20 -28.25
N THR A 13 0.60 7.89 -27.76
CA THR A 13 1.03 8.23 -26.40
C THR A 13 2.08 9.31 -26.42
N ASP A 14 1.77 10.48 -25.89
CA ASP A 14 2.72 11.57 -25.70
C ASP A 14 3.51 11.33 -24.40
N LEU A 15 4.62 10.60 -24.52
CA LEU A 15 5.50 10.26 -23.39
C LEU A 15 6.12 11.52 -22.76
N ALA A 16 6.49 12.51 -23.56
CA ALA A 16 7.07 13.75 -23.05
C ALA A 16 6.07 14.49 -22.16
N ARG A 17 4.81 14.51 -22.58
CA ARG A 17 3.72 15.09 -21.79
C ARG A 17 3.47 14.33 -20.49
N GLU A 18 3.53 12.99 -20.51
CA GLU A 18 3.34 12.19 -19.29
C GLU A 18 4.50 12.39 -18.32
N LEU A 19 5.75 12.37 -18.79
CA LEU A 19 6.93 12.62 -17.97
C LEU A 19 6.87 14.01 -17.33
N LYS A 20 6.50 15.04 -18.12
CA LYS A 20 6.33 16.39 -17.60
C LYS A 20 5.26 16.45 -16.49
N ARG A 21 4.13 15.77 -16.65
CA ARG A 21 3.09 15.70 -15.60
C ARG A 21 3.60 15.08 -14.31
N VAL A 22 4.43 14.02 -14.44
CA VAL A 22 5.04 13.35 -13.27
C VAL A 22 5.93 14.34 -12.53
N GLU A 23 6.79 15.06 -13.25
CA GLU A 23 7.71 16.05 -12.70
C GLU A 23 6.98 17.24 -12.08
N ASP A 24 6.01 17.84 -12.80
CA ASP A 24 5.19 18.97 -12.33
C ASP A 24 4.40 18.62 -11.06
N PHE A 25 4.05 17.34 -10.87
CA PHE A 25 3.39 16.85 -9.66
C PHE A 25 4.35 16.61 -8.48
N GLY A 26 5.65 16.72 -8.69
CA GLY A 26 6.68 16.38 -7.69
C GLY A 26 6.81 14.87 -7.45
N ALA A 27 6.46 14.07 -8.46
CA ALA A 27 6.65 12.62 -8.44
C ALA A 27 7.77 12.22 -9.42
N ARG A 28 8.16 10.95 -9.38
CA ARG A 28 9.08 10.35 -10.34
C ARG A 28 8.65 8.94 -10.69
N LEU A 29 9.22 8.41 -11.76
CA LEU A 29 9.07 7.02 -12.16
C LEU A 29 10.24 6.21 -11.62
N VAL A 30 9.92 5.03 -11.06
CA VAL A 30 10.91 4.03 -10.62
C VAL A 30 10.61 2.75 -11.36
N PHE A 31 11.54 2.34 -12.21
CA PHE A 31 11.39 1.13 -13.02
C PHE A 31 11.87 -0.11 -12.26
N GLN A 32 11.36 -1.27 -12.61
CA GLN A 32 11.76 -2.55 -12.01
C GLN A 32 13.27 -2.80 -12.07
N THR A 33 13.96 -2.20 -13.05
CA THR A 33 15.42 -2.30 -13.24
C THR A 33 16.22 -1.34 -12.37
N ASP A 34 15.59 -0.36 -11.76
CA ASP A 34 16.27 0.67 -10.96
C ASP A 34 16.68 0.12 -9.58
N ASN A 35 17.80 0.60 -9.06
CA ASN A 35 18.33 0.17 -7.76
C ASN A 35 17.40 0.52 -6.59
N GLU A 36 16.61 1.60 -6.71
CA GLU A 36 15.65 2.01 -5.67
C GLU A 36 14.31 1.25 -5.73
N TYR A 37 14.09 0.40 -6.75
CA TYR A 37 12.90 -0.43 -6.80
C TYR A 37 12.91 -1.44 -5.65
N PRO A 38 11.80 -1.60 -4.88
CA PRO A 38 11.78 -2.50 -3.72
C PRO A 38 12.17 -3.94 -4.09
N GLU A 39 13.22 -4.45 -3.46
CA GLU A 39 13.79 -5.76 -3.76
C GLU A 39 12.73 -6.88 -3.62
N LEU A 40 12.04 -6.91 -2.49
CA LEU A 40 10.99 -7.90 -2.25
C LEU A 40 9.84 -7.83 -3.27
N LEU A 41 9.52 -6.64 -3.77
CA LEU A 41 8.49 -6.48 -4.79
C LEU A 41 8.93 -7.03 -6.16
N ARG A 42 10.23 -7.04 -6.44
CA ARG A 42 10.78 -7.61 -7.68
C ARG A 42 10.62 -9.13 -7.73
N GLU A 43 10.53 -9.78 -6.57
CA GLU A 43 10.45 -11.25 -6.42
C GLU A 43 9.04 -11.82 -6.59
N ILE A 44 7.98 -11.01 -6.56
CA ILE A 44 6.61 -11.53 -6.70
C ILE A 44 6.35 -11.99 -8.14
N TYR A 45 5.32 -12.84 -8.31
CA TYR A 45 4.98 -13.42 -9.61
C TYR A 45 4.72 -12.38 -10.72
N ASP A 46 4.08 -11.26 -10.38
CA ASP A 46 3.70 -10.21 -11.34
C ASP A 46 4.10 -8.83 -10.77
N PRO A 47 5.41 -8.49 -10.76
CA PRO A 47 5.86 -7.20 -10.27
C PRO A 47 5.48 -6.06 -11.23
N PRO A 48 5.06 -4.88 -10.73
CA PRO A 48 4.81 -3.74 -11.60
C PRO A 48 6.10 -3.31 -12.31
N ILE A 49 6.01 -3.12 -13.64
CA ILE A 49 7.15 -2.69 -14.47
C ILE A 49 7.66 -1.30 -14.03
N VAL A 50 6.72 -0.44 -13.59
CA VAL A 50 6.99 0.93 -13.17
C VAL A 50 6.12 1.33 -11.99
N LEU A 51 6.69 2.11 -11.09
CA LEU A 51 6.02 2.77 -9.98
C LEU A 51 6.11 4.29 -10.16
N TYR A 52 4.99 4.97 -9.98
CA TYR A 52 4.94 6.41 -9.74
C TYR A 52 5.21 6.62 -8.26
N VAL A 53 6.17 7.45 -7.90
CA VAL A 53 6.62 7.66 -6.52
C VAL A 53 6.64 9.14 -6.19
N LYS A 54 5.90 9.55 -5.14
CA LYS A 54 6.03 10.85 -4.48
C LYS A 54 6.66 10.62 -3.11
N GLY A 55 7.71 11.36 -2.79
CA GLY A 55 8.58 11.08 -1.64
C GLY A 55 9.78 10.21 -2.03
N ARG A 56 10.29 9.39 -1.13
CA ARG A 56 11.52 8.61 -1.36
C ARG A 56 11.35 7.15 -0.96
N LEU A 57 11.79 6.24 -1.82
CA LEU A 57 12.05 4.84 -1.47
C LEU A 57 13.51 4.72 -1.02
N LEU A 58 13.76 3.97 0.04
CA LEU A 58 15.09 3.79 0.63
C LEU A 58 15.41 2.30 0.75
N SER A 59 16.69 1.97 0.82
CA SER A 59 17.15 0.59 1.02
C SER A 59 16.65 -0.02 2.33
N GLU A 60 16.44 0.81 3.36
CA GLU A 60 15.91 0.41 4.65
C GLU A 60 14.46 -0.08 4.59
N ASP A 61 13.72 0.31 3.54
CA ASP A 61 12.32 -0.12 3.33
C ASP A 61 12.18 -1.63 3.09
N LYS A 62 13.29 -2.35 2.84
CA LYS A 62 13.31 -3.82 2.84
C LYS A 62 12.87 -4.39 4.19
N ASN A 63 13.11 -3.66 5.29
CA ASN A 63 12.64 -4.01 6.63
C ASN A 63 11.26 -3.39 6.86
N SER A 64 10.25 -3.90 6.16
CA SER A 64 8.90 -3.36 6.23
C SER A 64 7.86 -4.41 6.57
N ILE A 65 6.78 -3.94 7.19
CA ILE A 65 5.60 -4.74 7.53
C ILE A 65 4.36 -4.05 6.95
N ALA A 66 3.54 -4.82 6.24
CA ALA A 66 2.24 -4.36 5.81
C ALA A 66 1.25 -4.37 6.98
N MET A 67 0.48 -3.32 7.15
CA MET A 67 -0.62 -3.26 8.11
C MET A 67 -1.93 -3.00 7.35
N VAL A 68 -2.87 -3.94 7.46
CA VAL A 68 -4.11 -3.90 6.70
C VAL A 68 -5.32 -4.22 7.59
N GLY A 69 -6.50 -3.81 7.16
CA GLY A 69 -7.71 -4.15 7.90
C GLY A 69 -8.99 -3.53 7.35
N ALA A 70 -10.02 -3.57 8.16
CA ALA A 70 -11.34 -3.10 7.81
C ALA A 70 -11.36 -1.57 7.57
N ARG A 71 -12.16 -1.12 6.60
CA ARG A 71 -12.44 0.31 6.37
C ARG A 71 -13.41 0.90 7.41
N ARG A 72 -14.33 0.06 7.91
CA ARG A 72 -15.23 0.37 9.03
C ARG A 72 -14.72 -0.39 10.24
N THR A 73 -14.03 0.32 11.12
CA THR A 73 -13.29 -0.25 12.24
C THR A 73 -13.97 0.03 13.57
N THR A 74 -13.64 -0.77 14.57
CA THR A 74 -13.91 -0.43 15.96
C THR A 74 -12.85 0.53 16.51
N HIS A 75 -13.13 1.19 17.64
CA HIS A 75 -12.12 1.98 18.37
C HIS A 75 -10.91 1.13 18.74
N TYR A 76 -11.14 -0.10 19.19
CA TYR A 76 -10.07 -1.07 19.49
C TYR A 76 -9.17 -1.31 18.29
N GLY A 77 -9.75 -1.56 17.10
CA GLY A 77 -8.96 -1.79 15.88
C GLY A 77 -8.11 -0.60 15.50
N GLN A 78 -8.65 0.62 15.59
CA GLN A 78 -7.90 1.84 15.31
C GLN A 78 -6.76 2.06 16.30
N ASP A 79 -7.01 1.88 17.60
CA ASP A 79 -6.00 2.05 18.65
C ASP A 79 -4.90 1.00 18.54
N ALA A 80 -5.27 -0.26 18.27
CA ALA A 80 -4.31 -1.34 18.01
C ALA A 80 -3.44 -1.02 16.80
N ALA A 81 -4.03 -0.54 15.69
CA ALA A 81 -3.29 -0.14 14.50
C ALA A 81 -2.29 0.99 14.78
N ARG A 82 -2.76 2.08 15.44
CA ARG A 82 -1.88 3.20 15.80
C ARG A 82 -0.72 2.76 16.69
N LYS A 83 -1.02 1.99 17.75
CA LYS A 83 -0.03 1.54 18.72
C LYS A 83 1.01 0.62 18.10
N LEU A 84 0.58 -0.37 17.31
CA LEU A 84 1.49 -1.28 16.62
C LEU A 84 2.36 -0.55 15.60
N ALA A 85 1.78 0.32 14.77
CA ALA A 85 2.53 1.10 13.80
C ALA A 85 3.56 2.01 14.49
N TYR A 86 3.19 2.68 15.60
CA TYR A 86 4.08 3.49 16.40
C TYR A 86 5.28 2.68 16.91
N GLN A 87 5.03 1.49 17.46
CA GLN A 87 6.06 0.60 18.00
C GLN A 87 6.98 0.05 16.90
N LEU A 88 6.41 -0.43 15.79
CA LEU A 88 7.18 -0.94 14.66
C LEU A 88 8.14 0.11 14.11
N THR A 89 7.62 1.31 13.86
CA THR A 89 8.47 2.39 13.30
C THR A 89 9.46 2.94 14.32
N GLY A 90 9.16 2.91 15.62
CA GLY A 90 10.10 3.20 16.68
C GLY A 90 11.30 2.25 16.72
N HIS A 91 11.18 1.05 16.14
CA HIS A 91 12.26 0.08 15.98
C HIS A 91 12.85 0.06 14.56
N GLY A 92 12.62 1.08 13.76
CA GLY A 92 13.19 1.20 12.40
C GLY A 92 12.50 0.34 11.34
N ILE A 93 11.30 -0.18 11.61
CA ILE A 93 10.52 -0.95 10.65
C ILE A 93 9.60 -0.01 9.88
N THR A 94 9.68 -0.01 8.55
CA THR A 94 8.77 0.77 7.70
C THR A 94 7.37 0.15 7.69
N VAL A 95 6.34 0.96 7.94
CA VAL A 95 4.94 0.52 7.85
C VAL A 95 4.43 0.77 6.44
N VAL A 96 3.93 -0.27 5.78
CA VAL A 96 3.31 -0.18 4.44
C VAL A 96 1.82 -0.42 4.56
N SER A 97 1.01 0.40 3.90
CA SER A 97 -0.43 0.19 3.87
C SER A 97 -1.07 0.76 2.60
N GLY A 98 -2.37 0.52 2.46
CA GLY A 98 -3.12 0.92 1.27
C GLY A 98 -3.66 2.34 1.27
N GLY A 99 -3.54 3.09 2.36
CA GLY A 99 -4.08 4.43 2.47
C GLY A 99 -5.62 4.51 2.51
N ALA A 100 -6.32 3.39 2.69
CA ALA A 100 -7.77 3.38 2.81
C ALA A 100 -8.23 3.95 4.16
N ARG A 101 -9.54 4.20 4.31
CA ARG A 101 -10.16 4.51 5.61
C ARG A 101 -9.87 3.41 6.62
N GLY A 102 -9.97 3.74 7.90
CA GLY A 102 -9.93 2.77 8.99
C GLY A 102 -8.53 2.35 9.36
N ILE A 103 -8.23 1.05 9.30
CA ILE A 103 -6.95 0.50 9.75
C ILE A 103 -5.77 1.09 9.00
N ASP A 104 -5.85 1.23 7.68
CA ASP A 104 -4.75 1.75 6.86
C ASP A 104 -4.37 3.19 7.31
N SER A 105 -5.37 4.09 7.39
CA SER A 105 -5.13 5.46 7.86
C SER A 105 -4.60 5.51 9.29
N ALA A 106 -5.15 4.67 10.19
CA ALA A 106 -4.69 4.60 11.58
C ALA A 106 -3.23 4.11 11.68
N SER A 107 -2.83 3.16 10.83
CA SER A 107 -1.46 2.66 10.77
C SER A 107 -0.48 3.75 10.31
N HIS A 108 -0.82 4.48 9.24
CA HIS A 108 0.00 5.60 8.79
C HIS A 108 0.12 6.70 9.87
N GLN A 109 -0.99 7.05 10.52
CA GLN A 109 -0.99 8.04 11.60
C GLN A 109 -0.11 7.60 12.78
N GLY A 110 -0.17 6.32 13.17
CA GLY A 110 0.67 5.75 14.21
C GLY A 110 2.16 5.84 13.87
N ALA A 111 2.54 5.45 12.65
CA ALA A 111 3.91 5.55 12.16
C ALA A 111 4.44 7.00 12.16
N LEU A 112 3.65 7.94 11.63
CA LEU A 112 4.01 9.36 11.60
C LEU A 112 4.11 9.97 13.01
N SER A 113 3.30 9.50 13.97
CA SER A 113 3.37 9.95 15.36
C SER A 113 4.69 9.57 16.06
N ALA A 114 5.30 8.46 15.63
CA ALA A 114 6.64 8.06 16.05
C ALA A 114 7.77 8.76 15.28
N LYS A 115 7.43 9.69 14.36
CA LYS A 115 8.36 10.26 13.36
C LYS A 115 9.03 9.19 12.50
N GLY A 116 8.36 8.03 12.35
CA GLY A 116 8.85 6.88 11.62
C GLY A 116 8.41 6.87 10.16
N ARG A 117 9.01 5.95 9.39
CA ARG A 117 8.74 5.80 7.96
C ARG A 117 7.46 5.04 7.69
N THR A 118 6.73 5.51 6.68
CA THR A 118 5.57 4.78 6.19
C THR A 118 5.39 4.99 4.68
N ILE A 119 4.87 3.97 4.00
CA ILE A 119 4.64 3.99 2.56
C ILE A 119 3.17 3.69 2.29
N ALA A 120 2.51 4.61 1.59
CA ALA A 120 1.15 4.40 1.10
C ALA A 120 1.17 3.91 -0.34
N VAL A 121 0.54 2.77 -0.58
CA VAL A 121 0.35 2.23 -1.94
C VAL A 121 -1.06 2.57 -2.39
N LEU A 122 -1.22 3.28 -3.51
CA LEU A 122 -2.54 3.72 -3.97
C LEU A 122 -3.16 2.76 -4.98
N GLY A 123 -4.49 2.63 -4.94
CA GLY A 123 -5.28 1.95 -5.98
C GLY A 123 -5.80 2.92 -7.06
N THR A 124 -5.23 4.11 -7.14
CA THR A 124 -5.55 5.20 -8.07
C THR A 124 -4.27 5.72 -8.71
N GLY A 125 -4.37 6.57 -9.73
CA GLY A 125 -3.23 7.36 -10.19
C GLY A 125 -2.69 8.24 -9.07
N ILE A 126 -1.41 8.58 -9.13
CA ILE A 126 -0.68 9.30 -8.06
C ILE A 126 -1.32 10.65 -7.72
N ASN A 127 -1.97 11.29 -8.68
CA ASN A 127 -2.64 12.57 -8.55
C ASN A 127 -4.11 12.49 -8.08
N ILE A 128 -4.62 11.28 -7.83
CA ILE A 128 -6.00 11.07 -7.37
C ILE A 128 -6.00 10.67 -5.91
N VAL A 129 -6.36 11.60 -5.04
CA VAL A 129 -6.50 11.34 -3.61
C VAL A 129 -7.78 10.54 -3.34
N TYR A 130 -7.62 9.33 -2.82
CA TYR A 130 -8.73 8.50 -2.40
C TYR A 130 -8.37 7.68 -1.14
N PRO A 131 -9.14 7.81 -0.07
CA PRO A 131 -10.30 8.71 0.11
C PRO A 131 -9.89 10.19 0.22
N ALA A 132 -10.78 11.10 -0.13
CA ALA A 132 -10.46 12.54 -0.21
C ALA A 132 -10.00 13.15 1.12
N GLU A 133 -10.52 12.65 2.24
CA GLU A 133 -10.14 13.08 3.59
C GLU A 133 -8.69 12.75 3.97
N ASN A 134 -8.02 11.88 3.22
CA ASN A 134 -6.61 11.50 3.46
C ASN A 134 -5.60 12.40 2.71
N ALA A 135 -6.02 13.52 2.11
CA ALA A 135 -5.14 14.39 1.35
C ALA A 135 -3.94 14.87 2.19
N GLU A 136 -4.19 15.46 3.35
CA GLU A 136 -3.13 15.90 4.28
C GLU A 136 -2.26 14.73 4.76
N LEU A 137 -2.88 13.58 5.01
CA LEU A 137 -2.15 12.38 5.41
C LEU A 137 -1.15 11.94 4.33
N TYR A 138 -1.53 11.97 3.06
CA TYR A 138 -0.62 11.59 1.97
C TYR A 138 0.55 12.57 1.79
N GLU A 139 0.34 13.86 1.97
CA GLU A 139 1.44 14.82 1.97
C GLU A 139 2.43 14.51 3.11
N ARG A 140 1.94 14.31 4.33
CA ARG A 140 2.78 13.94 5.48
C ARG A 140 3.50 12.60 5.28
N ILE A 141 2.87 11.63 4.59
CA ILE A 141 3.50 10.35 4.23
C ILE A 141 4.62 10.60 3.22
N SER A 142 4.40 11.42 2.19
CA SER A 142 5.43 11.71 1.18
C SER A 142 6.64 12.42 1.76
N ASP A 143 6.47 13.25 2.79
CA ASP A 143 7.55 13.94 3.49
C ASP A 143 8.43 13.00 4.34
N ASN A 144 7.84 11.92 4.89
CA ASN A 144 8.51 11.00 5.82
C ASN A 144 8.73 9.59 5.24
N GLY A 145 8.33 9.35 4.01
CA GLY A 145 8.37 8.07 3.35
C GLY A 145 8.07 8.18 1.88
N ALA A 146 7.04 7.49 1.40
CA ALA A 146 6.60 7.58 0.03
C ALA A 146 5.10 7.30 -0.15
N VAL A 147 4.53 7.92 -1.16
CA VAL A 147 3.23 7.54 -1.74
C VAL A 147 3.52 6.94 -3.11
N ILE A 148 3.09 5.72 -3.36
CA ILE A 148 3.42 5.00 -4.59
C ILE A 148 2.18 4.42 -5.25
N THR A 149 2.25 4.25 -6.57
CA THR A 149 1.23 3.53 -7.35
C THR A 149 1.81 2.98 -8.66
N GLN A 150 1.20 1.91 -9.18
CA GLN A 150 1.47 1.42 -10.53
C GLN A 150 0.54 2.05 -11.59
N PHE A 151 -0.48 2.76 -11.16
CA PHE A 151 -1.51 3.28 -12.07
C PHE A 151 -1.12 4.63 -12.65
N PRO A 152 -1.39 4.86 -13.95
CA PRO A 152 -1.07 6.14 -14.60
C PRO A 152 -1.90 7.29 -14.03
N PHE A 153 -1.49 8.52 -14.36
CA PHE A 153 -2.21 9.72 -13.99
C PHE A 153 -3.70 9.65 -14.37
N ASN A 154 -4.54 10.29 -13.57
CA ASN A 154 -5.99 10.37 -13.72
C ASN A 154 -6.73 9.01 -13.64
N ARG A 155 -6.05 7.89 -13.38
CA ARG A 155 -6.71 6.60 -13.15
C ARG A 155 -7.51 6.66 -11.86
N LYS A 156 -8.83 6.63 -11.94
CA LYS A 156 -9.73 6.55 -10.80
C LYS A 156 -9.72 5.13 -10.21
N GLY A 157 -9.90 5.05 -8.89
CA GLY A 157 -10.04 3.77 -8.21
C GLY A 157 -11.38 3.08 -8.51
N ASP A 158 -11.33 1.78 -8.68
CA ASP A 158 -12.49 0.93 -8.91
C ASP A 158 -12.37 -0.41 -8.17
N LYS A 159 -13.39 -1.27 -8.32
CA LYS A 159 -13.43 -2.58 -7.66
C LYS A 159 -12.28 -3.52 -8.05
N GLN A 160 -11.66 -3.30 -9.20
CA GLN A 160 -10.53 -4.11 -9.70
C GLN A 160 -9.19 -3.52 -9.27
N SER A 161 -9.03 -2.19 -9.31
CA SER A 161 -7.75 -1.54 -9.02
C SER A 161 -7.28 -1.75 -7.57
N PHE A 162 -8.20 -1.82 -6.60
CA PHE A 162 -7.83 -2.04 -5.20
C PHE A 162 -7.25 -3.43 -4.93
N PRO A 163 -7.86 -4.55 -5.39
CA PRO A 163 -7.22 -5.86 -5.30
C PRO A 163 -5.88 -5.96 -6.05
N ILE A 164 -5.80 -5.38 -7.26
CA ILE A 164 -4.54 -5.34 -8.03
C ILE A 164 -3.43 -4.64 -7.23
N ARG A 165 -3.72 -3.51 -6.59
CA ARG A 165 -2.80 -2.80 -5.73
C ARG A 165 -2.35 -3.60 -4.51
N ASN A 166 -3.22 -4.41 -3.92
CA ASN A 166 -2.91 -5.16 -2.69
C ASN A 166 -1.72 -6.11 -2.86
N ARG A 167 -1.45 -6.61 -4.09
CA ARG A 167 -0.25 -7.41 -4.36
C ARG A 167 1.05 -6.65 -4.11
N ILE A 168 1.03 -5.33 -4.34
CA ILE A 168 2.20 -4.48 -4.06
C ILE A 168 2.38 -4.31 -2.55
N VAL A 169 1.27 -4.06 -1.81
CA VAL A 169 1.32 -3.95 -0.34
C VAL A 169 1.90 -5.22 0.29
N ALA A 170 1.38 -6.39 -0.11
CA ALA A 170 1.84 -7.69 0.39
C ALA A 170 3.26 -8.01 -0.09
N GLY A 171 3.53 -7.77 -1.37
CA GLY A 171 4.76 -8.21 -2.04
C GLY A 171 6.01 -7.46 -1.64
N MET A 172 5.91 -6.17 -1.30
CA MET A 172 7.07 -5.35 -0.93
C MET A 172 7.47 -5.44 0.54
N THR A 173 6.81 -6.30 1.34
CA THR A 173 7.00 -6.38 2.79
C THR A 173 7.41 -7.78 3.24
N LEU A 174 8.08 -7.88 4.38
CA LEU A 174 8.47 -9.16 5.01
C LEU A 174 7.26 -9.93 5.55
N GLY A 175 6.19 -9.22 5.88
CA GLY A 175 4.97 -9.82 6.38
C GLY A 175 3.81 -8.84 6.43
N THR A 176 2.62 -9.38 6.63
CA THR A 176 1.36 -8.62 6.68
C THR A 176 0.65 -8.84 8.01
N VAL A 177 0.37 -7.77 8.74
CA VAL A 177 -0.46 -7.77 9.96
C VAL A 177 -1.88 -7.40 9.60
N VAL A 178 -2.82 -8.32 9.78
CA VAL A 178 -4.27 -8.03 9.71
C VAL A 178 -4.75 -7.59 11.09
N VAL A 179 -5.02 -6.29 11.24
CA VAL A 179 -5.35 -5.72 12.56
C VAL A 179 -6.82 -5.96 12.92
N GLU A 180 -7.72 -5.75 12.00
CA GLU A 180 -9.15 -6.02 12.19
C GLU A 180 -9.77 -6.40 10.84
N ALA A 181 -10.46 -7.54 10.79
CA ALA A 181 -11.11 -8.00 9.57
C ALA A 181 -12.34 -8.87 9.88
N ASN A 182 -13.46 -8.59 9.24
CA ASN A 182 -14.56 -9.56 9.17
C ASN A 182 -14.24 -10.62 8.09
N GLN A 183 -15.08 -11.68 8.01
CA GLN A 183 -14.88 -12.80 7.09
C GLN A 183 -14.88 -12.42 5.60
N LYS A 184 -15.45 -11.28 5.22
CA LYS A 184 -15.55 -10.78 3.83
C LYS A 184 -14.66 -9.57 3.60
N SER A 185 -13.71 -9.28 4.50
CA SER A 185 -12.84 -8.11 4.40
C SER A 185 -11.84 -8.25 3.25
N GLY A 186 -11.67 -7.17 2.47
CA GLY A 186 -10.61 -7.09 1.45
C GLY A 186 -9.19 -7.22 2.02
N ALA A 187 -8.98 -7.00 3.33
CA ALA A 187 -7.71 -7.22 3.98
C ALA A 187 -7.28 -8.70 3.98
N LEU A 188 -8.23 -9.64 3.95
CA LEU A 188 -7.93 -11.07 3.81
C LEU A 188 -7.38 -11.41 2.43
N ILE A 189 -7.74 -10.65 1.39
CA ILE A 189 -7.14 -10.81 0.06
C ILE A 189 -5.64 -10.45 0.14
N THR A 190 -5.29 -9.38 0.84
CA THR A 190 -3.88 -9.00 1.04
C THR A 190 -3.12 -10.04 1.86
N ALA A 191 -3.73 -10.62 2.89
CA ALA A 191 -3.14 -11.68 3.69
C ALA A 191 -2.86 -12.94 2.85
N ASN A 192 -3.81 -13.34 1.99
CA ASN A 192 -3.61 -14.48 1.09
C ASN A 192 -2.48 -14.18 0.08
N MET A 193 -2.47 -12.99 -0.52
CA MET A 193 -1.37 -12.58 -1.42
C MET A 193 0.00 -12.57 -0.72
N ALA A 194 0.05 -12.22 0.57
CA ALA A 194 1.29 -12.31 1.35
C ALA A 194 1.73 -13.78 1.49
N ALA A 195 0.83 -14.68 1.87
CA ALA A 195 1.11 -16.11 1.98
C ALA A 195 1.55 -16.71 0.63
N ASP A 196 0.87 -16.37 -0.47
CA ASP A 196 1.20 -16.82 -1.83
C ASP A 196 2.61 -16.37 -2.27
N ASN A 197 3.10 -15.25 -1.72
CA ASN A 197 4.46 -14.72 -1.96
C ASN A 197 5.47 -15.17 -0.87
N ASN A 198 5.15 -16.18 -0.05
CA ASN A 198 5.99 -16.65 1.06
C ASN A 198 6.33 -15.54 2.08
N ARG A 199 5.44 -14.58 2.29
CA ARG A 199 5.55 -13.54 3.33
C ARG A 199 4.77 -13.97 4.56
N GLN A 200 5.26 -13.59 5.73
CA GLN A 200 4.60 -13.94 7.00
C GLN A 200 3.22 -13.26 7.13
N VAL A 201 2.26 -13.96 7.70
CA VAL A 201 0.93 -13.40 7.99
C VAL A 201 0.70 -13.43 9.49
N PHE A 202 0.35 -12.27 10.03
CA PHE A 202 0.02 -12.07 11.43
C PHE A 202 -1.41 -11.55 11.53
N ALA A 203 -2.10 -11.86 12.62
CA ALA A 203 -3.41 -11.29 12.88
C ALA A 203 -3.54 -10.85 14.34
N VAL A 204 -4.15 -9.70 14.54
CA VAL A 204 -4.44 -9.20 15.89
C VAL A 204 -5.70 -9.88 16.41
N PRO A 205 -5.64 -10.56 17.58
CA PRO A 205 -6.84 -11.13 18.20
C PRO A 205 -7.76 -10.00 18.66
N GLY A 206 -9.05 -10.20 18.48
CA GLY A 206 -10.07 -9.30 19.00
C GLY A 206 -11.05 -10.05 19.87
N ARG A 207 -12.14 -9.38 20.26
CA ARG A 207 -13.17 -10.03 21.08
C ARG A 207 -13.79 -11.21 20.31
N ILE A 208 -14.01 -12.33 20.99
CA ILE A 208 -14.51 -13.59 20.39
C ILE A 208 -15.94 -13.44 19.82
N ASP A 209 -16.71 -12.51 20.37
CA ASP A 209 -18.08 -12.19 19.97
C ASP A 209 -18.17 -11.12 18.86
N SER A 210 -17.05 -10.47 18.52
CA SER A 210 -17.01 -9.39 17.53
C SER A 210 -17.01 -9.92 16.09
N PRO A 211 -18.02 -9.59 15.27
CA PRO A 211 -18.00 -9.94 13.84
C PRO A 211 -16.80 -9.36 13.10
N GLN A 212 -16.29 -8.20 13.52
CA GLN A 212 -15.14 -7.52 12.93
C GLN A 212 -13.81 -8.25 13.18
N SER A 213 -13.76 -9.15 14.15
CA SER A 213 -12.55 -9.94 14.47
C SER A 213 -12.55 -11.35 13.88
N ARG A 214 -13.66 -11.79 13.28
CA ARG A 214 -13.81 -13.17 12.80
C ARG A 214 -12.79 -13.55 11.70
N GLY A 215 -12.43 -12.60 10.82
CA GLY A 215 -11.41 -12.82 9.80
C GLY A 215 -10.02 -13.01 10.42
N CYS A 216 -9.67 -12.21 11.43
CA CYS A 216 -8.42 -12.37 12.18
C CYS A 216 -8.40 -13.71 12.93
N HIS A 217 -9.49 -14.11 13.57
CA HIS A 217 -9.57 -15.40 14.27
C HIS A 217 -9.40 -16.60 13.32
N ASN A 218 -9.87 -16.50 12.07
CA ASN A 218 -9.67 -17.54 11.07
C ASN A 218 -8.22 -17.65 10.61
N LEU A 219 -7.46 -16.55 10.62
CA LEU A 219 -6.03 -16.55 10.29
C LEU A 219 -5.15 -17.11 11.44
N ILE A 220 -5.62 -17.05 12.69
CA ILE A 220 -4.89 -17.54 13.87
C ILE A 220 -5.07 -19.06 14.06
N ARG A 221 -6.14 -19.64 13.53
CA ARG A 221 -6.42 -21.07 13.61
C ARG A 221 -5.58 -21.88 12.64
#